data_5ff63ec1f1fe74333930c705d2dc55dd
#
_entry.id   5ff63ec1f1fe74333930c705d2dc55dd
#
_cell.length_a   1.000
_cell.length_b   1.000
_cell.length_c   1.000
_cell.angle_alpha   90.00
_cell.angle_beta   90.00
_cell.angle_gamma   90.00
#
_symmetry.space_group_name_H-M   'P 1'
#
loop_
_entity.id
_entity.type
_entity.pdbx_description
1 polymer ?
#
loop_
_entity_poly.entity_id
_entity_poly.type
_entity_poly.pdbx_seq_one_letter_code
_entity_poly.pdbx_strand_id
1 'polypeptide(L)'
;MKYLLIATSLLYTLIQTQETVKPVRTGTHSITIQWISFNKFTPGKVFIKKTGDDEYSIQGEQRDRKSNEYVTIKGTFLNRGRILKFNGKIVSKINTINGGQPCELNGLSIFKASGKRQYWRLQQMLNCDGQTTDYIDIYF
;
A
#
# COMPACT_ATOMS: atom_id res chain seq x y z
N MET A 1 61.18 -8.59 36.41
CA MET A 1 60.67 -7.92 35.20
C MET A 1 59.18 -8.24 35.01
N LYS A 2 58.33 -7.24 35.22
CA LYS A 2 56.87 -7.42 35.05
C LYS A 2 56.51 -6.94 33.64
N TYR A 3 56.08 -7.86 32.78
CA TYR A 3 55.54 -7.51 31.48
C TYR A 3 54.07 -7.10 31.63
N LEU A 4 53.82 -5.81 31.37
CA LEU A 4 52.47 -5.25 31.36
C LEU A 4 51.88 -5.54 29.96
N LEU A 5 50.93 -6.49 29.87
CA LEU A 5 50.17 -6.72 28.65
C LEU A 5 49.04 -5.67 28.57
N ILE A 6 49.22 -4.69 27.68
CA ILE A 6 48.17 -3.75 27.34
C ILE A 6 47.26 -4.43 26.31
N ALA A 7 46.10 -4.86 26.76
CA ALA A 7 45.02 -5.34 25.86
C ALA A 7 44.31 -4.11 25.27
N THR A 8 44.60 -3.78 24.02
CA THR A 8 43.84 -2.79 23.26
C THR A 8 42.55 -3.47 22.75
N SER A 9 41.44 -3.21 23.44
CA SER A 9 40.15 -3.58 22.97
C SER A 9 39.74 -2.63 21.82
N LEU A 10 39.77 -3.13 20.58
CA LEU A 10 39.16 -2.46 19.42
C LEU A 10 37.63 -2.51 19.58
N LEU A 11 37.05 -1.40 19.98
CA LEU A 11 35.61 -1.19 19.85
C LEU A 11 35.29 -1.01 18.35
N TYR A 12 34.81 -2.06 17.72
CA TYR A 12 34.15 -1.92 16.43
C TYR A 12 32.78 -1.29 16.67
N THR A 13 32.66 0.00 16.47
CA THR A 13 31.37 0.67 16.35
C THR A 13 30.77 0.24 15.02
N LEU A 14 29.79 -0.67 15.07
CA LEU A 14 28.92 -1.00 13.95
C LEU A 14 28.10 0.26 13.65
N ILE A 15 28.53 1.02 12.66
CA ILE A 15 27.72 2.09 12.08
C ILE A 15 26.61 1.37 11.28
N GLN A 16 25.46 1.21 11.89
CA GLN A 16 24.25 0.80 11.16
C GLN A 16 23.83 2.00 10.32
N THR A 17 24.10 1.92 9.02
CA THR A 17 23.50 2.83 8.04
C THR A 17 22.02 2.48 7.96
N GLN A 18 21.15 3.30 8.57
CA GLN A 18 19.73 3.24 8.31
C GLN A 18 19.49 3.67 6.86
N GLU A 19 19.03 2.73 6.03
CA GLU A 19 18.56 3.09 4.70
C GLU A 19 17.40 4.06 4.86
N THR A 20 17.59 5.29 4.38
CA THR A 20 16.52 6.29 4.35
C THR A 20 15.53 5.91 3.26
N VAL A 21 14.29 5.63 3.67
CA VAL A 21 13.19 5.34 2.75
C VAL A 21 12.79 6.62 2.02
N LYS A 22 12.62 6.52 0.68
CA LYS A 22 12.14 7.65 -0.13
C LYS A 22 10.73 8.05 0.33
N PRO A 23 10.48 9.35 0.63
CA PRO A 23 9.15 9.81 1.01
C PRO A 23 8.11 9.53 -0.08
N VAL A 24 6.88 9.23 0.34
CA VAL A 24 5.74 9.17 -0.56
C VAL A 24 5.30 10.59 -0.90
N ARG A 25 5.05 10.85 -2.17
CA ARG A 25 4.48 12.13 -2.60
C ARG A 25 3.09 12.32 -1.95
N THR A 26 2.86 13.44 -1.32
CA THR A 26 1.56 13.81 -0.76
C THR A 26 0.65 14.39 -1.83
N GLY A 27 -0.66 14.35 -1.59
CA GLY A 27 -1.68 14.85 -2.51
C GLY A 27 -2.42 13.72 -3.22
N THR A 28 -2.91 14.00 -4.42
CA THR A 28 -3.76 13.09 -5.19
C THR A 28 -2.94 12.05 -5.93
N HIS A 29 -3.33 10.77 -5.77
CA HIS A 29 -2.83 9.63 -6.52
C HIS A 29 -3.99 8.92 -7.21
N SER A 30 -3.69 8.16 -8.27
CA SER A 30 -4.68 7.31 -8.91
C SER A 30 -4.83 5.99 -8.17
N ILE A 31 -6.07 5.48 -8.13
CA ILE A 31 -6.41 4.13 -7.67
C ILE A 31 -7.22 3.42 -8.74
N THR A 32 -6.95 2.14 -8.95
CA THR A 32 -7.71 1.29 -9.88
C THR A 32 -8.00 -0.07 -9.31
N ILE A 33 -9.14 -0.64 -9.71
CA ILE A 33 -9.42 -2.07 -9.67
C ILE A 33 -9.74 -2.51 -11.10
N GLN A 34 -9.21 -3.66 -11.55
CA GLN A 34 -9.29 -4.06 -12.95
C GLN A 34 -10.73 -4.25 -13.50
N TRP A 35 -11.72 -4.41 -12.64
CA TRP A 35 -13.09 -4.66 -13.04
C TRP A 35 -13.88 -3.41 -13.43
N ILE A 36 -13.43 -2.24 -12.97
CA ILE A 36 -14.08 -0.97 -13.26
C ILE A 36 -13.47 -0.38 -14.51
N SER A 37 -14.25 -0.48 -15.60
CA SER A 37 -14.17 0.30 -16.83
C SER A 37 -12.76 0.71 -17.30
N PHE A 38 -11.96 -0.25 -17.74
CA PHE A 38 -10.71 0.03 -18.46
C PHE A 38 -10.91 0.89 -19.71
N ASN A 39 -12.12 0.89 -20.28
CA ASN A 39 -12.41 1.55 -21.57
C ASN A 39 -12.49 3.06 -21.50
N LYS A 40 -12.37 3.68 -20.33
CA LYS A 40 -12.55 5.12 -20.20
C LYS A 40 -11.38 5.84 -19.58
N PHE A 41 -10.30 5.15 -19.26
CA PHE A 41 -9.10 5.74 -18.66
C PHE A 41 -9.39 6.70 -17.50
N THR A 42 -10.43 6.42 -16.74
CA THR A 42 -10.82 7.23 -15.59
C THR A 42 -10.47 6.47 -14.32
N PRO A 43 -9.21 6.55 -13.87
CA PRO A 43 -8.86 6.01 -12.58
C PRO A 43 -9.62 6.75 -11.49
N GLY A 44 -9.79 6.11 -10.35
CA GLY A 44 -10.21 6.77 -9.14
C GLY A 44 -9.10 7.65 -8.58
N LYS A 45 -9.42 8.36 -7.52
CA LYS A 45 -8.51 9.26 -6.84
C LYS A 45 -8.46 8.93 -5.36
N VAL A 46 -7.26 8.87 -4.82
CA VAL A 46 -6.99 8.81 -3.39
C VAL A 46 -6.16 10.02 -3.00
N PHE A 47 -6.36 10.49 -1.78
CA PHE A 47 -5.62 11.58 -1.21
C PHE A 47 -4.70 11.08 -0.11
N ILE A 48 -3.40 11.36 -0.24
CA ILE A 48 -2.37 10.92 0.71
C ILE A 48 -1.83 12.13 1.45
N LYS A 49 -1.84 12.06 2.79
CA LYS A 49 -1.27 13.05 3.70
C LYS A 49 -0.21 12.43 4.57
N LYS A 50 0.87 13.15 4.83
CA LYS A 50 1.84 12.74 5.85
C LYS A 50 1.28 13.03 7.24
N THR A 51 1.32 12.03 8.13
CA THR A 51 0.81 12.13 9.51
C THR A 51 1.88 11.96 10.57
N GLY A 52 3.05 11.47 10.19
CA GLY A 52 4.19 11.26 11.08
C GLY A 52 5.41 10.83 10.30
N ASP A 53 6.46 10.41 10.99
CA ASP A 53 7.65 9.87 10.35
C ASP A 53 7.29 8.56 9.65
N ASP A 54 7.48 8.53 8.31
CA ASP A 54 7.12 7.40 7.46
C ASP A 54 5.66 6.95 7.56
N GLU A 55 4.81 7.73 8.21
CA GLU A 55 3.38 7.45 8.37
C GLU A 55 2.53 8.41 7.58
N TYR A 56 1.49 7.86 6.93
CA TYR A 56 0.61 8.59 6.03
C TYR A 56 -0.84 8.13 6.23
N SER A 57 -1.78 9.03 5.99
CA SER A 57 -3.18 8.69 5.80
C SER A 57 -3.50 8.61 4.32
N ILE A 58 -4.47 7.75 3.99
CA ILE A 58 -4.97 7.58 2.63
C ILE A 58 -6.48 7.46 2.66
N GLN A 59 -7.15 8.14 1.73
CA GLN A 59 -8.59 8.04 1.55
C GLN A 59 -8.97 8.35 0.12
N GLY A 60 -9.90 7.59 -0.44
CA GLY A 60 -10.45 7.84 -1.75
C GLY A 60 -11.16 6.66 -2.35
N GLU A 61 -11.48 6.76 -3.64
CA GLU A 61 -12.24 5.74 -4.34
C GLU A 61 -12.06 5.78 -5.86
N GLN A 62 -12.37 4.66 -6.49
CA GLN A 62 -12.75 4.61 -7.90
C GLN A 62 -14.21 4.16 -7.95
N ARG A 63 -15.03 4.87 -8.71
CA ARG A 63 -16.46 4.57 -8.83
C ARG A 63 -16.93 4.74 -10.26
N ASP A 64 -17.63 3.73 -10.77
CA ASP A 64 -18.41 3.85 -11.99
C ASP A 64 -19.86 4.23 -11.61
N ARG A 65 -20.25 5.45 -11.96
CA ARG A 65 -21.58 5.96 -11.61
C ARG A 65 -22.72 5.29 -12.35
N LYS A 66 -22.45 4.70 -13.52
CA LYS A 66 -23.47 4.00 -14.31
C LYS A 66 -23.80 2.63 -13.72
N SER A 67 -22.76 1.85 -13.38
CA SER A 67 -22.93 0.51 -12.81
C SER A 67 -23.05 0.52 -11.30
N ASN A 68 -22.64 1.61 -10.64
CA ASN A 68 -22.47 1.75 -9.19
C ASN A 68 -21.44 0.76 -8.61
N GLU A 69 -20.50 0.33 -9.45
CA GLU A 69 -19.35 -0.46 -9.01
C GLU A 69 -18.29 0.49 -8.41
N TYR A 70 -17.59 0.03 -7.39
CA TYR A 70 -16.59 0.87 -6.73
C TYR A 70 -15.52 0.06 -6.00
N VAL A 71 -14.40 0.71 -5.77
CA VAL A 71 -13.43 0.38 -4.74
C VAL A 71 -13.17 1.62 -3.89
N THR A 72 -13.22 1.46 -2.58
CA THR A 72 -12.91 2.52 -1.61
C THR A 72 -11.77 2.11 -0.72
N ILE A 73 -10.99 3.08 -0.27
CA ILE A 73 -9.92 2.87 0.69
C ILE A 73 -9.92 4.00 1.72
N LYS A 74 -9.74 3.65 2.98
CA LYS A 74 -9.57 4.59 4.08
C LYS A 74 -8.73 3.99 5.18
N GLY A 75 -7.64 4.64 5.53
CA GLY A 75 -6.77 4.18 6.60
C GLY A 75 -5.46 4.94 6.65
N THR A 76 -4.49 4.28 7.26
CA THR A 76 -3.12 4.77 7.37
C THR A 76 -2.14 3.74 6.83
N PHE A 77 -0.96 4.16 6.45
CA PHE A 77 0.11 3.24 6.10
C PHE A 77 1.47 3.71 6.58
N LEU A 78 2.34 2.75 6.82
CA LEU A 78 3.76 2.97 7.04
C LEU A 78 4.49 2.78 5.72
N ASN A 79 5.30 3.78 5.36
CA ASN A 79 6.13 3.75 4.17
C ASN A 79 7.40 2.94 4.43
N ARG A 80 7.58 1.85 3.69
CA ARG A 80 8.79 1.02 3.66
C ARG A 80 9.36 0.94 2.24
N GLY A 81 9.21 2.02 1.47
CA GLY A 81 9.68 2.14 0.09
C GLY A 81 8.76 1.42 -0.89
N ARG A 82 9.18 0.28 -1.38
CA ARG A 82 8.38 -0.53 -2.30
C ARG A 82 7.28 -1.35 -1.61
N ILE A 83 7.21 -1.29 -0.30
CA ILE A 83 6.18 -1.92 0.52
C ILE A 83 5.50 -0.86 1.37
N LEU A 84 4.16 -0.84 1.36
CA LEU A 84 3.35 -0.07 2.29
C LEU A 84 2.65 -1.03 3.24
N LYS A 85 2.78 -0.79 4.53
CA LYS A 85 2.03 -1.51 5.56
C LYS A 85 0.78 -0.71 5.88
N PHE A 86 -0.32 -1.12 5.28
CA PHE A 86 -1.62 -0.45 5.41
C PHE A 86 -2.42 -1.01 6.58
N ASN A 87 -3.13 -0.13 7.28
CA ASN A 87 -4.10 -0.48 8.30
C ASN A 87 -5.37 0.36 8.08
N GLY A 88 -6.47 -0.31 7.81
CA GLY A 88 -7.73 0.37 7.56
C GLY A 88 -8.74 -0.51 6.85
N LYS A 89 -9.58 0.13 6.06
CA LYS A 89 -10.70 -0.51 5.37
C LYS A 89 -10.57 -0.34 3.86
N ILE A 90 -10.70 -1.44 3.14
CA ILE A 90 -10.83 -1.46 1.69
C ILE A 90 -12.12 -2.19 1.36
N VAL A 91 -12.98 -1.58 0.56
CA VAL A 91 -14.25 -2.17 0.14
C VAL A 91 -14.30 -2.16 -1.38
N SER A 92 -14.61 -3.30 -1.97
CA SER A 92 -14.90 -3.42 -3.41
C SER A 92 -16.28 -3.97 -3.63
N LYS A 93 -17.02 -3.41 -4.59
CA LYS A 93 -18.33 -3.90 -5.01
C LYS A 93 -18.35 -3.95 -6.52
N ILE A 94 -18.41 -5.17 -7.05
CA ILE A 94 -18.47 -5.46 -8.49
C ILE A 94 -19.69 -6.33 -8.72
N ASN A 95 -20.55 -5.92 -9.64
CA ASN A 95 -21.89 -6.52 -9.82
C ASN A 95 -21.84 -8.00 -10.20
N THR A 96 -20.77 -8.43 -10.90
CA THR A 96 -20.60 -9.81 -11.37
C THR A 96 -19.71 -10.66 -10.45
N ILE A 97 -19.29 -10.13 -9.33
CA ILE A 97 -18.36 -10.79 -8.39
C ILE A 97 -18.99 -10.78 -6.99
N ASN A 98 -18.79 -11.84 -6.24
CA ASN A 98 -19.31 -12.00 -4.88
C ASN A 98 -20.85 -11.84 -4.80
N GLY A 99 -21.55 -12.30 -5.83
CA GLY A 99 -23.01 -12.13 -5.93
C GLY A 99 -23.46 -10.68 -6.00
N GLY A 100 -22.59 -9.75 -6.42
CA GLY A 100 -22.85 -8.32 -6.44
C GLY A 100 -22.78 -7.65 -5.07
N GLN A 101 -22.39 -8.38 -4.04
CA GLN A 101 -22.27 -7.84 -2.68
C GLN A 101 -20.92 -7.20 -2.44
N PRO A 102 -20.83 -6.17 -1.58
CA PRO A 102 -19.56 -5.58 -1.19
C PRO A 102 -18.64 -6.63 -0.55
N CYS A 103 -17.36 -6.55 -0.90
CA CYS A 103 -16.29 -7.30 -0.23
C CYS A 103 -15.45 -6.34 0.59
N GLU A 104 -15.36 -6.57 1.89
CA GLU A 104 -14.69 -5.69 2.83
C GLU A 104 -13.45 -6.37 3.41
N LEU A 105 -12.32 -5.67 3.31
CA LEU A 105 -11.06 -6.05 3.93
C LEU A 105 -10.73 -5.03 5.02
N ASN A 106 -10.68 -5.49 6.27
CA ASN A 106 -10.38 -4.67 7.44
C ASN A 106 -9.06 -5.06 8.08
N GLY A 107 -8.38 -4.07 8.67
CA GLY A 107 -7.16 -4.28 9.43
C GLY A 107 -5.91 -4.15 8.59
N LEU A 108 -4.92 -5.00 8.86
CA LEU A 108 -3.59 -4.92 8.26
C LEU A 108 -3.56 -5.57 6.88
N SER A 109 -2.98 -4.84 5.92
CA SER A 109 -2.73 -5.29 4.55
C SER A 109 -1.39 -4.79 4.06
N ILE A 110 -0.87 -5.45 3.04
CA ILE A 110 0.39 -5.08 2.40
C ILE A 110 0.12 -4.64 0.97
N PHE A 111 0.64 -3.48 0.60
CA PHE A 111 0.79 -3.04 -0.78
C PHE A 111 2.25 -3.17 -1.20
N LYS A 112 2.50 -3.69 -2.38
CA LYS A 112 3.86 -3.93 -2.88
C LYS A 112 4.01 -3.44 -4.32
N ALA A 113 5.09 -2.71 -4.58
CA ALA A 113 5.53 -2.34 -5.91
C ALA A 113 6.65 -3.29 -6.36
N SER A 114 6.30 -4.32 -7.12
CA SER A 114 7.25 -5.33 -7.59
C SER A 114 7.98 -4.87 -8.86
N GLY A 115 9.28 -5.20 -8.95
CA GLY A 115 10.09 -4.90 -10.13
C GLY A 115 10.12 -3.42 -10.48
N LYS A 116 9.81 -3.08 -11.74
CA LYS A 116 9.81 -1.69 -12.26
C LYS A 116 8.44 -1.02 -12.24
N ARG A 117 7.47 -1.58 -11.52
CA ARG A 117 6.10 -1.06 -11.48
C ARG A 117 6.07 0.34 -10.84
N GLN A 118 5.21 1.18 -11.40
CA GLN A 118 4.95 2.55 -10.93
C GLN A 118 3.73 2.62 -10.00
N TYR A 119 3.36 1.50 -9.38
CA TYR A 119 2.24 1.39 -8.47
C TYR A 119 2.49 0.35 -7.39
N TRP A 120 1.84 0.56 -6.25
CA TRP A 120 1.75 -0.43 -5.18
C TRP A 120 0.46 -1.24 -5.36
N ARG A 121 0.59 -2.56 -5.42
CA ARG A 121 -0.53 -3.49 -5.52
C ARG A 121 -0.85 -4.12 -4.17
N LEU A 122 -2.13 -4.14 -3.81
CA LEU A 122 -2.62 -4.89 -2.65
C LEU A 122 -2.27 -6.37 -2.79
N GLN A 123 -1.64 -6.95 -1.77
CA GLN A 123 -1.19 -8.34 -1.80
C GLN A 123 -2.26 -9.34 -1.33
N GLN A 124 -3.24 -8.90 -0.57
CA GLN A 124 -4.42 -9.67 -0.20
C GLN A 124 -5.44 -9.61 -1.36
N MET A 125 -5.20 -10.40 -2.40
CA MET A 125 -5.89 -10.28 -3.69
C MET A 125 -7.17 -11.12 -3.78
N LEU A 126 -7.35 -12.11 -2.89
CA LEU A 126 -8.50 -12.99 -2.96
C LEU A 126 -9.77 -12.25 -2.52
N ASN A 127 -10.76 -12.21 -3.42
CA ASN A 127 -12.07 -11.65 -3.11
C ASN A 127 -12.83 -12.51 -2.09
N CYS A 128 -13.85 -11.93 -1.47
CA CYS A 128 -14.71 -12.60 -0.49
C CYS A 128 -15.44 -13.83 -1.05
N ASP A 129 -15.58 -13.95 -2.37
CA ASP A 129 -16.15 -15.12 -3.03
C ASP A 129 -15.22 -16.35 -2.99
N GLY A 130 -13.99 -16.19 -2.53
CA GLY A 130 -13.00 -17.25 -2.42
C GLY A 130 -12.42 -17.75 -3.76
N GLN A 131 -12.69 -17.06 -4.86
CA GLN A 131 -12.28 -17.47 -6.21
C GLN A 131 -11.64 -16.36 -7.03
N THR A 132 -12.20 -15.15 -6.97
CA THR A 132 -11.80 -14.03 -7.81
C THR A 132 -10.53 -13.38 -7.26
N THR A 133 -9.62 -13.04 -8.15
CA THR A 133 -8.42 -12.27 -7.83
C THR A 133 -8.63 -10.81 -8.16
N ASP A 134 -8.58 -9.93 -7.16
CA ASP A 134 -8.69 -8.49 -7.31
C ASP A 134 -7.31 -7.84 -7.39
N TYR A 135 -7.10 -6.99 -8.38
CA TYR A 135 -5.91 -6.15 -8.49
C TYR A 135 -6.28 -4.71 -8.14
N ILE A 136 -5.98 -4.32 -6.91
CA ILE A 136 -6.17 -2.95 -6.43
C ILE A 136 -4.81 -2.29 -6.38
N ASP A 137 -4.65 -1.26 -7.20
CA ASP A 137 -3.38 -0.58 -7.44
C ASP A 137 -3.47 0.90 -7.08
N ILE A 138 -2.45 1.40 -6.39
CA ILE A 138 -2.26 2.82 -6.08
C ILE A 138 -1.00 3.27 -6.82
N TYR A 139 -1.14 4.27 -7.67
CA TYR A 139 -0.04 4.77 -8.52
C TYR A 139 0.76 5.86 -7.80
N PHE A 140 2.08 5.85 -8.03
CA PHE A 140 3.01 6.82 -7.44
C PHE A 140 2.71 8.26 -7.84
#